data_b4da197c6b9f48a61e9e8dec7f574a1c
#
_entry.id   b4da197c6b9f48a61e9e8dec7f574a1c
#
_cell.length_a   1.000
_cell.length_b   1.000
_cell.length_c   1.000
_cell.angle_alpha   90.00
_cell.angle_beta   90.00
_cell.angle_gamma   90.00
#
_symmetry.space_group_name_H-M   'P 1'
#
loop_
_entity.id
_entity.type
_entity.pdbx_description
1 polymer ?
#
loop_
_entity_poly.entity_id
_entity_poly.type
_entity_poly.pdbx_seq_one_letter_code
_entity_poly.pdbx_strand_id
1 'polypeptide(L)'
;MAETKNIMIVGVGGQGTLLTSRILGGITVENGYDVKLSEVHGMAQRGGSVVTYVRYGEKVTEPIVEEGQADVLIAFEKLEALRYAHFLKKDGVIIVNDQKIDPMPVVTGVAKYPEGIIEHLSEKYKVISVDAQKEALELGNSRVFNVIILGVAASKMDFEKEQWIEVIKKKVPPKTIDINVKAFE
;
A
#
# COMPACT_ATOMS: atom_id res chain seq x y z
N MET A 1 -12.15 20.81 -12.63
CA MET A 1 -12.10 20.13 -11.31
C MET A 1 -11.04 19.06 -11.40
N ALA A 2 -10.08 19.05 -10.50
CA ALA A 2 -9.06 18.00 -10.46
C ALA A 2 -9.76 16.65 -10.17
N GLU A 3 -9.42 15.63 -10.95
CA GLU A 3 -9.99 14.29 -10.81
C GLU A 3 -9.64 13.69 -9.44
N THR A 4 -10.62 13.08 -8.76
CA THR A 4 -10.36 12.37 -7.50
C THR A 4 -9.39 11.21 -7.75
N LYS A 5 -8.31 11.14 -6.99
CA LYS A 5 -7.35 10.03 -6.99
C LYS A 5 -7.77 8.97 -5.97
N ASN A 6 -7.72 7.75 -6.38
CA ASN A 6 -8.16 6.59 -5.61
C ASN A 6 -6.99 5.63 -5.41
N ILE A 7 -6.56 5.46 -4.17
CA ILE A 7 -5.48 4.55 -3.81
C ILE A 7 -6.05 3.48 -2.89
N MET A 8 -5.69 2.24 -3.16
CA MET A 8 -5.96 1.13 -2.26
C MET A 8 -4.66 0.59 -1.69
N ILE A 9 -4.66 0.33 -0.39
CA ILE A 9 -3.56 -0.33 0.30
C ILE A 9 -4.12 -1.65 0.83
N VAL A 10 -3.54 -2.75 0.41
CA VAL A 10 -3.98 -4.09 0.80
C VAL A 10 -2.83 -4.87 1.40
N GLY A 11 -3.16 -5.73 2.35
CA GLY A 11 -2.15 -6.53 3.01
C GLY A 11 -2.73 -7.45 4.07
N VAL A 12 -1.84 -8.03 4.85
CA VAL A 12 -2.17 -8.88 5.99
C VAL A 12 -2.02 -8.07 7.29
N GLY A 13 -2.93 -8.24 8.21
CA GLY A 13 -2.93 -7.51 9.48
C GLY A 13 -1.59 -7.61 10.22
N GLY A 14 -1.02 -6.46 10.56
CA GLY A 14 0.30 -6.32 11.17
C GLY A 14 1.40 -5.82 10.22
N GLN A 15 1.14 -5.66 8.92
CA GLN A 15 2.12 -5.20 7.92
C GLN A 15 2.29 -3.66 7.86
N GLY A 16 1.50 -2.88 8.61
CA GLY A 16 1.66 -1.42 8.69
C GLY A 16 0.85 -0.63 7.65
N THR A 17 -0.25 -1.17 7.16
CA THR A 17 -1.21 -0.47 6.27
C THR A 17 -1.64 0.87 6.85
N LEU A 18 -1.91 0.92 8.16
CA LEU A 18 -2.32 2.13 8.85
C LEU A 18 -1.25 3.24 8.84
N LEU A 19 0.04 2.90 8.99
CA LEU A 19 1.11 3.91 8.91
C LEU A 19 1.19 4.48 7.49
N THR A 20 1.17 3.62 6.49
CA THR A 20 1.22 4.02 5.07
C THR A 20 0.04 4.93 4.72
N SER A 21 -1.18 4.58 5.14
CA SER A 21 -2.36 5.42 4.89
C SER A 21 -2.31 6.78 5.60
N ARG A 22 -1.74 6.83 6.81
CA ARG A 22 -1.54 8.09 7.55
C ARG A 22 -0.50 8.99 6.92
N ILE A 23 0.55 8.44 6.32
CA ILE A 23 1.54 9.22 5.57
C ILE A 23 0.90 9.73 4.27
N LEU A 24 0.21 8.88 3.52
CA LEU A 24 -0.54 9.27 2.32
C LEU A 24 -1.58 10.35 2.62
N GLY A 25 -2.40 10.16 3.63
CA GLY A 25 -3.36 11.20 4.04
C GLY A 25 -2.69 12.49 4.50
N GLY A 26 -1.54 12.40 5.15
CA GLY A 26 -0.76 13.56 5.58
C GLY A 26 -0.27 14.40 4.42
N ILE A 27 0.37 13.78 3.42
CA ILE A 27 0.89 14.50 2.24
C ILE A 27 -0.23 15.16 1.45
N THR A 28 -1.37 14.48 1.29
CA THR A 28 -2.51 15.04 0.56
C THR A 28 -3.14 16.24 1.28
N VAL A 29 -3.30 16.17 2.61
CA VAL A 29 -3.80 17.28 3.42
C VAL A 29 -2.83 18.47 3.40
N GLU A 30 -1.52 18.24 3.52
CA GLU A 30 -0.51 19.32 3.48
C GLU A 30 -0.46 20.01 2.11
N ASN A 31 -0.90 19.35 1.05
CA ASN A 31 -1.06 19.92 -0.30
C ASN A 31 -2.46 20.47 -0.58
N GLY A 32 -3.30 20.63 0.44
CA GLY A 32 -4.60 21.29 0.34
C GLY A 32 -5.74 20.47 -0.25
N TYR A 33 -5.58 19.14 -0.38
CA TYR A 33 -6.64 18.26 -0.85
C TYR A 33 -7.61 17.87 0.27
N ASP A 34 -8.88 17.70 -0.10
CA ASP A 34 -9.83 16.93 0.73
C ASP A 34 -9.49 15.46 0.62
N VAL A 35 -9.39 14.77 1.77
CA VAL A 35 -9.03 13.35 1.83
C VAL A 35 -10.05 12.57 2.65
N LYS A 36 -10.39 11.38 2.17
CA LYS A 36 -11.17 10.39 2.91
C LYS A 36 -10.37 9.11 3.05
N LEU A 37 -10.34 8.58 4.24
CA LEU A 37 -9.66 7.34 4.61
C LEU A 37 -10.69 6.37 5.23
N SER A 38 -10.62 5.11 4.83
CA SER A 38 -11.37 4.03 5.48
C SER A 38 -10.52 2.77 5.51
N GLU A 39 -10.47 2.11 6.65
CA GLU A 39 -9.82 0.80 6.79
C GLU A 39 -10.88 -0.25 7.13
N VAL A 40 -10.85 -1.34 6.39
CA VAL A 40 -11.70 -2.51 6.61
C VAL A 40 -10.80 -3.71 6.92
N HIS A 41 -11.07 -4.34 8.03
CA HIS A 41 -10.38 -5.57 8.45
C HIS A 41 -11.39 -6.59 9.00
N GLY A 42 -11.05 -7.86 8.91
CA GLY A 42 -11.81 -8.93 9.55
C GLY A 42 -11.65 -8.92 11.09
N MET A 43 -12.34 -9.83 11.76
CA MET A 43 -12.22 -9.99 13.23
C MET A 43 -10.79 -10.39 13.67
N ALA A 44 -10.03 -11.08 12.80
CA ALA A 44 -8.62 -11.37 13.03
C ALA A 44 -7.77 -10.16 12.69
N GLN A 45 -7.43 -9.34 13.67
CA GLN A 45 -6.58 -8.16 13.48
C GLN A 45 -5.11 -8.50 13.12
N ARG A 46 -4.69 -9.76 13.29
CA ARG A 46 -3.38 -10.26 12.85
C ARG A 46 -3.56 -11.45 11.94
N GLY A 47 -2.87 -11.45 10.81
CA GLY A 47 -2.94 -12.54 9.84
C GLY A 47 -4.21 -12.55 8.96
N GLY A 48 -5.18 -11.67 9.20
CA GLY A 48 -6.35 -11.49 8.35
C GLY A 48 -6.11 -10.45 7.25
N SER A 49 -6.86 -10.53 6.14
CA SER A 49 -6.84 -9.53 5.07
C SER A 49 -7.27 -8.15 5.58
N VAL A 50 -6.54 -7.12 5.19
CA VAL A 50 -6.84 -5.71 5.50
C VAL A 50 -6.85 -4.92 4.19
N VAL A 51 -7.87 -4.10 4.02
CA VAL A 51 -7.95 -3.14 2.92
C VAL A 51 -8.14 -1.74 3.47
N THR A 52 -7.32 -0.80 2.99
CA THR A 52 -7.42 0.62 3.32
C THR A 52 -7.65 1.40 2.05
N TYR A 53 -8.68 2.22 2.03
CA TYR A 53 -9.01 3.13 0.96
C TYR A 53 -8.48 4.52 1.29
N VAL A 54 -7.80 5.15 0.34
CA VAL A 54 -7.34 6.54 0.42
C VAL A 54 -7.82 7.27 -0.82
N ARG A 55 -8.76 8.20 -0.65
CA ARG A 55 -9.28 9.01 -1.74
C ARG A 55 -8.98 10.47 -1.49
N TYR A 56 -8.45 11.19 -2.47
CA TYR A 56 -8.15 12.61 -2.35
C TYR A 56 -8.44 13.38 -3.63
N GLY A 57 -8.75 14.66 -3.49
CA GLY A 57 -9.09 15.56 -4.59
C GLY A 57 -9.54 16.92 -4.07
N GLU A 58 -10.10 17.77 -4.93
CA GLU A 58 -10.68 19.06 -4.48
C GLU A 58 -11.82 18.87 -3.49
N LYS A 59 -12.65 17.84 -3.72
CA LYS A 59 -13.76 17.46 -2.84
C LYS A 59 -14.03 15.97 -2.98
N VAL A 60 -14.03 15.26 -1.87
CA VAL A 60 -14.29 13.82 -1.81
C VAL A 60 -15.47 13.57 -0.86
N THR A 61 -16.54 12.96 -1.36
CA THR A 61 -17.79 12.75 -0.60
C THR A 61 -17.81 11.46 0.19
N GLU A 62 -17.09 10.44 -0.28
CA GLU A 62 -17.11 9.10 0.31
C GLU A 62 -15.71 8.46 0.30
N PRO A 63 -15.39 7.58 1.24
CA PRO A 63 -14.06 6.97 1.34
C PRO A 63 -13.88 5.72 0.48
N ILE A 64 -14.95 5.05 0.09
CA ILE A 64 -14.88 3.73 -0.57
C ILE A 64 -14.52 3.89 -2.06
N VAL A 65 -13.59 3.06 -2.51
CA VAL A 65 -13.23 2.94 -3.93
C VAL A 65 -14.06 1.81 -4.53
N GLU A 66 -14.73 2.09 -5.64
CA GLU A 66 -15.48 1.08 -6.39
C GLU A 66 -14.57 0.21 -7.26
N GLU A 67 -15.08 -0.94 -7.70
CA GLU A 67 -14.36 -1.82 -8.63
C GLU A 67 -14.00 -1.08 -9.92
N GLY A 68 -12.78 -1.29 -10.42
CA GLY A 68 -12.26 -0.64 -11.62
C GLY A 68 -11.95 0.86 -11.45
N GLN A 69 -11.90 1.40 -10.22
CA GLN A 69 -11.70 2.83 -9.97
C GLN A 69 -10.37 3.17 -9.26
N ALA A 70 -9.60 2.20 -8.81
CA ALA A 70 -8.31 2.46 -8.18
C ALA A 70 -7.25 2.91 -9.20
N ASP A 71 -6.60 4.04 -8.94
CA ASP A 71 -5.45 4.51 -9.73
C ASP A 71 -4.18 3.73 -9.36
N VAL A 72 -4.03 3.44 -8.08
CA VAL A 72 -2.87 2.72 -7.52
C VAL A 72 -3.36 1.67 -6.51
N LEU A 73 -2.89 0.44 -6.67
CA LEU A 73 -3.03 -0.63 -5.70
C LEU A 73 -1.66 -0.91 -5.07
N ILE A 74 -1.51 -0.59 -3.79
CA ILE A 74 -0.32 -0.89 -3.00
C ILE A 74 -0.58 -2.16 -2.22
N ALA A 75 0.12 -3.24 -2.55
CA ALA A 75 -0.07 -4.54 -1.92
C ALA A 75 1.18 -4.97 -1.15
N PHE A 76 1.01 -5.23 0.13
CA PHE A 76 2.10 -5.68 1.00
C PHE A 76 2.34 -7.18 0.95
N GLU A 77 1.46 -7.93 0.25
CA GLU A 77 1.53 -9.37 0.09
C GLU A 77 0.90 -9.79 -1.26
N LYS A 78 1.47 -10.80 -1.90
CA LYS A 78 1.09 -11.21 -3.27
C LYS A 78 -0.36 -11.67 -3.42
N LEU A 79 -0.84 -12.49 -2.50
CA LEU A 79 -2.21 -12.99 -2.57
C LEU A 79 -3.22 -11.86 -2.37
N GLU A 80 -2.90 -10.88 -1.55
CA GLU A 80 -3.74 -9.70 -1.36
C GLU A 80 -3.75 -8.82 -2.63
N ALA A 81 -2.62 -8.70 -3.35
CA ALA A 81 -2.60 -8.06 -4.66
C ALA A 81 -3.57 -8.75 -5.63
N LEU A 82 -3.54 -10.07 -5.70
CA LEU A 82 -4.42 -10.87 -6.57
C LEU A 82 -5.90 -10.69 -6.18
N ARG A 83 -6.22 -10.70 -4.88
CA ARG A 83 -7.59 -10.55 -4.37
C ARG A 83 -8.23 -9.23 -4.78
N TYR A 84 -7.45 -8.15 -4.80
CA TYR A 84 -7.96 -6.79 -5.01
C TYR A 84 -7.59 -6.19 -6.37
N ALA A 85 -6.93 -6.93 -7.26
CA ALA A 85 -6.54 -6.45 -8.59
C ALA A 85 -7.72 -5.94 -9.44
N HIS A 86 -8.91 -6.52 -9.26
CA HIS A 86 -10.12 -6.12 -9.99
C HIS A 86 -10.63 -4.72 -9.65
N PHE A 87 -10.14 -4.11 -8.56
CA PHE A 87 -10.42 -2.71 -8.24
C PHE A 87 -9.64 -1.72 -9.09
N LEU A 88 -8.56 -2.19 -9.76
CA LEU A 88 -7.67 -1.29 -10.50
C LEU A 88 -8.33 -0.79 -11.80
N LYS A 89 -8.14 0.49 -12.10
CA LYS A 89 -8.46 1.08 -13.40
C LYS A 89 -7.64 0.42 -14.52
N LYS A 90 -8.10 0.50 -15.75
CA LYS A 90 -7.40 -0.02 -16.93
C LYS A 90 -5.94 0.48 -17.04
N ASP A 91 -5.70 1.75 -16.70
CA ASP A 91 -4.38 2.39 -16.76
C ASP A 91 -3.71 2.53 -15.39
N GLY A 92 -4.28 1.92 -14.36
CA GLY A 92 -3.75 1.91 -13.01
C GLY A 92 -2.48 1.06 -12.87
N VAL A 93 -1.84 1.15 -11.70
CA VAL A 93 -0.62 0.42 -11.38
C VAL A 93 -0.74 -0.37 -10.09
N ILE A 94 -0.26 -1.61 -10.11
CA ILE A 94 -0.07 -2.44 -8.91
C ILE A 94 1.38 -2.29 -8.46
N ILE A 95 1.58 -1.94 -7.20
CA ILE A 95 2.88 -1.97 -6.54
C ILE A 95 2.80 -3.06 -5.48
N VAL A 96 3.55 -4.13 -5.64
CA VAL A 96 3.42 -5.32 -4.82
C VAL A 96 4.75 -5.70 -4.17
N ASN A 97 4.71 -5.93 -2.86
CA ASN A 97 5.80 -6.60 -2.16
C ASN A 97 5.83 -8.08 -2.55
N ASP A 98 6.97 -8.56 -3.02
CA ASP A 98 7.17 -9.98 -3.33
C ASP A 98 7.30 -10.81 -2.05
N GLN A 99 6.26 -10.77 -1.24
CA GLN A 99 6.13 -11.51 0.00
C GLN A 99 4.98 -12.50 -0.06
N LYS A 100 5.20 -13.68 0.48
CA LYS A 100 4.19 -14.71 0.68
C LYS A 100 3.90 -14.85 2.16
N ILE A 101 2.62 -14.77 2.53
CA ILE A 101 2.13 -15.09 3.88
C ILE A 101 1.00 -16.10 3.71
N ASP A 102 1.20 -17.32 4.20
CA ASP A 102 0.19 -18.38 4.07
C ASP A 102 -1.04 -18.06 4.93
N PRO A 103 -2.23 -17.87 4.33
CA PRO A 103 -3.46 -17.67 5.10
C PRO A 103 -3.90 -18.98 5.77
N MET A 104 -4.77 -18.89 6.79
CA MET A 104 -5.20 -20.06 7.57
C MET A 104 -5.62 -21.29 6.76
N PRO A 105 -6.38 -21.18 5.67
CA PRO A 105 -6.72 -22.34 4.86
C PRO A 105 -5.51 -23.06 4.24
N VAL A 106 -4.43 -22.32 3.95
CA VAL A 106 -3.18 -22.91 3.45
C VAL A 106 -2.40 -23.54 4.59
N VAL A 107 -2.29 -22.86 5.73
CA VAL A 107 -1.63 -23.39 6.93
C VAL A 107 -2.26 -24.69 7.41
N THR A 108 -3.59 -24.79 7.35
CA THR A 108 -4.34 -26.01 7.72
C THR A 108 -4.39 -27.09 6.63
N GLY A 109 -3.82 -26.82 5.46
CA GLY A 109 -3.80 -27.78 4.35
C GLY A 109 -5.12 -27.93 3.57
N VAL A 110 -6.13 -27.08 3.86
CA VAL A 110 -7.42 -27.06 3.15
C VAL A 110 -7.31 -26.48 1.75
N ALA A 111 -6.36 -25.55 1.55
CA ALA A 111 -6.08 -24.92 0.26
C ALA A 111 -4.58 -24.89 -0.03
N LYS A 112 -4.24 -24.62 -1.29
CA LYS A 112 -2.86 -24.35 -1.70
C LYS A 112 -2.69 -22.86 -1.98
N TYR A 113 -1.53 -22.32 -1.64
CA TYR A 113 -1.17 -20.96 -2.04
C TYR A 113 -0.96 -20.92 -3.56
N PRO A 114 -1.57 -19.96 -4.29
CA PRO A 114 -1.38 -19.87 -5.74
C PRO A 114 0.08 -19.58 -6.12
N GLU A 115 0.54 -20.19 -7.20
CA GLU A 115 1.85 -19.89 -7.79
C GLU A 115 1.71 -18.92 -8.96
N GLY A 116 2.81 -18.26 -9.35
CA GLY A 116 2.84 -17.38 -10.52
C GLY A 116 1.94 -16.13 -10.42
N ILE A 117 1.69 -15.62 -9.20
CA ILE A 117 0.76 -14.49 -8.99
C ILE A 117 1.23 -13.23 -9.72
N ILE A 118 2.52 -12.90 -9.60
CA ILE A 118 3.07 -11.67 -10.21
C ILE A 118 3.03 -11.76 -11.73
N GLU A 119 3.39 -12.90 -12.30
CA GLU A 119 3.32 -13.20 -13.71
C GLU A 119 1.88 -13.06 -14.23
N HIS A 120 0.93 -13.69 -13.54
CA HIS A 120 -0.49 -13.63 -13.91
C HIS A 120 -1.05 -12.19 -13.84
N LEU A 121 -0.70 -11.42 -12.82
CA LEU A 121 -1.11 -10.01 -12.72
C LEU A 121 -0.49 -9.17 -13.84
N SER A 122 0.76 -9.45 -14.20
CA SER A 122 1.49 -8.72 -15.24
C SER A 122 0.94 -8.94 -16.66
N GLU A 123 0.16 -10.00 -16.89
CA GLU A 123 -0.55 -10.21 -18.15
C GLU A 123 -1.66 -9.17 -18.41
N LYS A 124 -2.24 -8.60 -17.34
CA LYS A 124 -3.41 -7.74 -17.43
C LYS A 124 -3.17 -6.31 -16.92
N TYR A 125 -2.22 -6.12 -16.04
CA TYR A 125 -1.99 -4.87 -15.31
C TYR A 125 -0.53 -4.43 -15.40
N LYS A 126 -0.29 -3.14 -15.19
CA LYS A 126 1.06 -2.63 -14.92
C LYS A 126 1.45 -3.04 -13.49
N VAL A 127 2.46 -3.88 -13.36
CA VAL A 127 2.91 -4.39 -12.05
C VAL A 127 4.35 -3.95 -11.79
N ILE A 128 4.59 -3.40 -10.60
CA ILE A 128 5.92 -3.13 -10.05
C ILE A 128 6.08 -4.04 -8.84
N SER A 129 6.93 -5.05 -8.97
CA SER A 129 7.26 -5.97 -7.88
C SER A 129 8.52 -5.53 -7.17
N VAL A 130 8.51 -5.53 -5.84
CA VAL A 130 9.61 -5.11 -4.97
C VAL A 130 9.83 -6.16 -3.90
N ASP A 131 11.06 -6.59 -3.69
CA ASP A 131 11.45 -7.39 -2.51
C ASP A 131 11.79 -6.46 -1.34
N ALA A 132 10.77 -5.73 -0.88
CA ALA A 132 10.95 -4.74 0.18
C ALA A 132 11.34 -5.36 1.52
N GLN A 133 11.05 -6.63 1.74
CA GLN A 133 11.48 -7.33 2.95
C GLN A 133 13.00 -7.51 2.98
N LYS A 134 13.59 -7.88 1.86
CA LYS A 134 15.05 -8.02 1.72
C LYS A 134 15.73 -6.66 1.91
N GLU A 135 15.26 -5.64 1.21
CA GLU A 135 15.81 -4.28 1.33
C GLU A 135 15.72 -3.73 2.77
N ALA A 136 14.60 -3.97 3.46
CA ALA A 136 14.42 -3.56 4.85
C ALA A 136 15.41 -4.27 5.79
N LEU A 137 15.72 -5.55 5.54
CA LEU A 137 16.73 -6.31 6.31
C LEU A 137 18.13 -5.75 6.05
N GLU A 138 18.47 -5.39 4.83
CA GLU A 138 19.75 -4.77 4.48
C GLU A 138 19.92 -3.40 5.15
N LEU A 139 18.83 -2.65 5.33
CA LEU A 139 18.80 -1.41 6.12
C LEU A 139 18.89 -1.65 7.64
N GLY A 140 18.81 -2.91 8.10
CA GLY A 140 18.90 -3.28 9.51
C GLY A 140 17.58 -3.25 10.27
N ASN A 141 16.44 -3.06 9.62
CA ASN A 141 15.13 -3.06 10.28
C ASN A 141 14.01 -3.59 9.36
N SER A 142 13.63 -4.84 9.57
CA SER A 142 12.59 -5.51 8.78
C SER A 142 11.22 -4.82 8.81
N ARG A 143 10.97 -3.89 9.76
CA ARG A 143 9.66 -3.23 9.90
C ARG A 143 9.46 -2.06 8.94
N VAL A 144 10.53 -1.58 8.27
CA VAL A 144 10.42 -0.42 7.36
C VAL A 144 10.07 -0.79 5.92
N PHE A 145 9.83 -2.08 5.63
CA PHE A 145 9.47 -2.55 4.28
C PHE A 145 8.22 -1.82 3.71
N ASN A 146 7.27 -1.45 4.58
CA ASN A 146 6.09 -0.70 4.19
C ASN A 146 6.41 0.73 3.69
N VAL A 147 7.45 1.33 4.25
CA VAL A 147 7.92 2.67 3.82
C VAL A 147 8.74 2.56 2.53
N ILE A 148 9.48 1.47 2.30
CA ILE A 148 10.12 1.18 1.01
C ILE A 148 9.07 1.11 -0.10
N ILE A 149 8.00 0.33 0.11
CA ILE A 149 6.92 0.23 -0.87
C ILE A 149 6.23 1.58 -1.08
N LEU A 150 6.07 2.37 -0.02
CA LEU A 150 5.54 3.73 -0.13
C LEU A 150 6.44 4.63 -0.98
N GLY A 151 7.77 4.50 -0.89
CA GLY A 151 8.73 5.23 -1.74
C GLY A 151 8.52 4.92 -3.22
N VAL A 152 8.35 3.64 -3.56
CA VAL A 152 8.00 3.23 -4.94
C VAL A 152 6.65 3.81 -5.36
N ALA A 153 5.64 3.79 -4.47
CA ALA A 153 4.32 4.34 -4.76
C ALA A 153 4.36 5.87 -4.95
N ALA A 154 5.17 6.58 -4.17
CA ALA A 154 5.37 8.03 -4.27
C ALA A 154 5.87 8.44 -5.67
N SER A 155 6.66 7.60 -6.34
CA SER A 155 7.11 7.84 -7.73
C SER A 155 5.98 7.88 -8.76
N LYS A 156 4.76 7.48 -8.39
CA LYS A 156 3.55 7.50 -9.23
C LYS A 156 2.58 8.61 -8.81
N MET A 157 3.02 9.51 -7.94
CA MET A 157 2.23 10.61 -7.41
C MET A 157 2.94 11.94 -7.65
N ASP A 158 2.16 13.01 -7.80
CA ASP A 158 2.68 14.34 -8.16
C ASP A 158 2.98 15.17 -6.88
N PHE A 159 3.82 14.62 -5.98
CA PHE A 159 4.32 15.31 -4.79
C PHE A 159 5.83 15.27 -4.75
N GLU A 160 6.45 16.35 -4.31
CA GLU A 160 7.91 16.47 -4.21
C GLU A 160 8.46 15.54 -3.11
N LYS A 161 9.66 14.99 -3.32
CA LYS A 161 10.33 14.08 -2.37
C LYS A 161 10.46 14.68 -0.98
N GLU A 162 10.82 15.94 -0.90
CA GLU A 162 11.00 16.68 0.35
C GLU A 162 9.72 16.76 1.18
N GLN A 163 8.58 16.93 0.53
CA GLN A 163 7.28 16.95 1.19
C GLN A 163 6.95 15.58 1.82
N TRP A 164 7.25 14.48 1.12
CA TRP A 164 7.10 13.13 1.68
C TRP A 164 7.96 12.93 2.91
N ILE A 165 9.23 13.32 2.85
CA ILE A 165 10.18 13.19 3.96
C ILE A 165 9.67 13.97 5.20
N GLU A 166 9.17 15.18 5.02
CA GLU A 166 8.62 15.97 6.13
C GLU A 166 7.39 15.32 6.76
N VAL A 167 6.50 14.75 5.95
CA VAL A 167 5.33 14.01 6.47
C VAL A 167 5.77 12.74 7.19
N ILE A 168 6.72 11.98 6.65
CA ILE A 168 7.26 10.78 7.29
C ILE A 168 7.81 11.13 8.68
N LYS A 169 8.65 12.17 8.80
CA LYS A 169 9.20 12.62 10.09
C LYS A 169 8.12 12.93 11.13
N LYS A 170 6.96 13.47 10.70
CA LYS A 170 5.83 13.79 11.57
C LYS A 170 5.00 12.56 11.98
N LYS A 171 5.03 11.46 11.18
CA LYS A 171 4.15 10.31 11.36
C LYS A 171 4.82 9.09 12.00
N VAL A 172 6.15 9.02 11.97
CA VAL A 172 6.91 7.92 12.59
C VAL A 172 7.44 8.31 13.97
N PRO A 173 7.69 7.32 14.85
CA PRO A 173 8.31 7.61 16.16
C PRO A 173 9.68 8.28 16.00
N PRO A 174 10.04 9.26 16.86
CA PRO A 174 11.31 10.00 16.75
C PRO A 174 12.56 9.12 16.62
N LYS A 175 12.59 7.99 17.33
CA LYS A 175 13.71 7.04 17.31
C LYS A 175 13.89 6.31 15.97
N THR A 176 12.92 6.37 15.09
CA THR A 176 12.91 5.64 13.81
C THR A 176 12.88 6.58 12.60
N ILE A 177 13.00 7.89 12.79
CA ILE A 177 12.95 8.86 11.69
C ILE A 177 14.01 8.53 10.64
N ASP A 178 15.27 8.42 11.03
CA ASP A 178 16.39 8.24 10.08
C ASP A 178 16.24 6.96 9.26
N ILE A 179 15.84 5.86 9.89
CA ILE A 179 15.66 4.59 9.18
C ILE A 179 14.44 4.61 8.24
N ASN A 180 13.36 5.31 8.62
CA ASN A 180 12.19 5.44 7.75
C ASN A 180 12.46 6.39 6.57
N VAL A 181 13.22 7.45 6.77
CA VAL A 181 13.65 8.33 5.66
C VAL A 181 14.53 7.55 4.68
N LYS A 182 15.54 6.82 5.17
CA LYS A 182 16.38 5.96 4.30
C LYS A 182 15.57 4.90 3.55
N ALA A 183 14.58 4.32 4.19
CA ALA A 183 13.71 3.33 3.59
C ALA A 183 12.80 3.91 2.50
N PHE A 184 12.44 5.18 2.60
CA PHE A 184 11.65 5.89 1.59
C PHE A 184 12.48 6.28 0.36
N GLU A 185 13.76 6.64 0.53
CA GLU A 185 14.70 7.08 -0.51
C GLU A 185 15.15 5.95 -1.43
#